data_3b60703cb4822d86f76508e06d2e109b
#
_entry.id   3b60703cb4822d86f76508e06d2e109b
#
_cell.length_a   1.000
_cell.length_b   1.000
_cell.length_c   1.000
_cell.angle_alpha   90.00
_cell.angle_beta   90.00
_cell.angle_gamma   90.00
#
_symmetry.space_group_name_H-M   'P 1'
#
loop_
_entity.id
_entity.type
_entity.pdbx_description
1 polymer ?
#
loop_
_entity_poly.entity_id
_entity_poly.type
_entity_poly.pdbx_seq_one_letter_code
_entity_poly.pdbx_strand_id
1 'polypeptide(L)'
;MNLKKFVLEGNPVCRKEAVIVGDHFRITMLTTALIRFEYSEDGGFEDRATQMVCNRDFPVPEFRVSDGGEELHIYTKDLEIHYDRQKFSPSGLMIRVAGGKASERVWHYGDEPKDLLGTARTLDEADGEIPLSHGIMSRKGFSVLDASHTMAMGEDGMVEPRQGNRADFYFFGYGHRYVECLQDFYRLCGKTPLLPRYTFGNWWSRYHKYTETEYKELVERFEKEEVPFSVAVVDMDWHLVEDVPPVYGSGWTGYTWNKKFFPNPPEFMDWLHKHGYKITLNVHPADGVRAYEEAYPRVAEKMGIDPASKEPVLFDMTDPKFIETYFEELHHPMEEEGVDFWWLDWQQGTVTKVPGLDPLWMLN
;
A
#
# COMPACT_ATOMS: atom_id res chain seq x y z
N MET A 1 -13.58 -16.17 -4.32
CA MET A 1 -13.65 -14.70 -4.15
C MET A 1 -13.41 -13.99 -5.49
N ASN A 2 -14.00 -12.82 -5.76
CA ASN A 2 -13.72 -12.08 -6.99
C ASN A 2 -12.61 -11.05 -6.74
N LEU A 3 -11.37 -11.36 -7.09
CA LEU A 3 -10.20 -10.49 -6.90
C LEU A 3 -10.32 -9.14 -7.65
N LYS A 4 -11.20 -9.04 -8.66
CA LYS A 4 -11.50 -7.75 -9.31
C LYS A 4 -11.99 -6.66 -8.36
N LYS A 5 -12.40 -7.01 -7.14
CA LYS A 5 -12.72 -6.03 -6.09
C LYS A 5 -11.50 -5.25 -5.57
N PHE A 6 -10.30 -5.75 -5.81
CA PHE A 6 -9.05 -5.08 -5.42
C PHE A 6 -8.49 -4.18 -6.54
N VAL A 7 -9.11 -4.16 -7.72
CA VAL A 7 -8.73 -3.21 -8.77
C VAL A 7 -9.08 -1.81 -8.31
N LEU A 8 -8.08 -0.94 -8.27
CA LEU A 8 -8.27 0.46 -7.90
C LEU A 8 -9.18 1.17 -8.90
N GLU A 9 -10.14 1.94 -8.40
CA GLU A 9 -10.97 2.78 -9.24
C GLU A 9 -10.13 3.90 -9.86
N GLY A 10 -10.17 4.04 -11.17
CA GLY A 10 -9.46 5.09 -11.88
C GLY A 10 -9.40 4.84 -13.39
N ASN A 11 -8.96 5.83 -14.14
CA ASN A 11 -8.62 5.70 -15.54
C ASN A 11 -7.11 5.90 -15.71
N PRO A 12 -6.33 4.84 -15.89
CA PRO A 12 -4.87 4.96 -15.99
C PRO A 12 -4.41 5.55 -17.33
N VAL A 13 -5.29 5.66 -18.32
CA VAL A 13 -4.98 6.19 -19.65
C VAL A 13 -5.18 7.70 -19.65
N CYS A 14 -4.16 8.45 -20.08
CA CYS A 14 -4.26 9.90 -20.22
C CYS A 14 -4.94 10.31 -21.54
N ARG A 15 -5.40 11.56 -21.62
CA ARG A 15 -5.97 12.13 -22.86
C ARG A 15 -4.87 12.35 -23.88
N LYS A 16 -5.12 11.97 -25.12
CA LYS A 16 -4.14 12.02 -26.22
C LYS A 16 -3.64 13.44 -26.46
N GLU A 17 -4.50 14.43 -26.31
CA GLU A 17 -4.17 15.85 -26.50
C GLU A 17 -3.20 16.40 -25.45
N ALA A 18 -3.05 15.69 -24.33
CA ALA A 18 -2.09 16.05 -23.28
C ALA A 18 -0.72 15.38 -23.45
N VAL A 19 -0.52 14.61 -24.51
CA VAL A 19 0.67 13.77 -24.71
C VAL A 19 1.57 14.32 -25.80
N ILE A 20 2.85 14.44 -25.51
CA ILE A 20 3.94 14.70 -26.45
C ILE A 20 4.77 13.43 -26.51
N VAL A 21 4.88 12.81 -27.66
CA VAL A 21 5.58 11.53 -27.84
C VAL A 21 6.63 11.64 -28.93
N GLY A 22 7.80 11.05 -28.68
CA GLY A 22 8.86 10.79 -29.65
C GLY A 22 9.20 9.28 -29.68
N ASP A 23 10.25 8.90 -30.38
CA ASP A 23 10.61 7.50 -30.56
C ASP A 23 10.91 6.77 -29.25
N HIS A 24 11.56 7.46 -28.30
CA HIS A 24 12.00 6.89 -27.04
C HIS A 24 11.48 7.61 -25.79
N PHE A 25 10.69 8.67 -25.95
CA PHE A 25 10.17 9.44 -24.81
C PHE A 25 8.67 9.72 -24.95
N ARG A 26 8.04 9.87 -23.80
CA ARG A 26 6.66 10.38 -23.67
C ARG A 26 6.60 11.38 -22.52
N ILE A 27 6.03 12.55 -22.79
CA ILE A 27 5.78 13.58 -21.78
C ILE A 27 4.28 13.80 -21.74
N THR A 28 3.69 13.62 -20.57
CA THR A 28 2.23 13.76 -20.37
C THR A 28 1.94 14.94 -19.46
N MET A 29 1.19 15.91 -19.98
CA MET A 29 0.75 17.10 -19.29
C MET A 29 -0.51 16.81 -18.50
N LEU A 30 -0.40 16.41 -17.21
CA LEU A 30 -1.56 16.10 -16.38
C LEU A 30 -2.24 17.39 -15.87
N THR A 31 -1.46 18.35 -15.38
CA THR A 31 -1.90 19.72 -15.08
C THR A 31 -0.85 20.72 -15.56
N THR A 32 -1.02 22.01 -15.30
CA THR A 32 0.01 23.00 -15.59
C THR A 32 1.25 22.87 -14.68
N ALA A 33 1.15 22.07 -13.58
CA ALA A 33 2.18 21.89 -12.57
C ALA A 33 2.56 20.42 -12.31
N LEU A 34 1.80 19.45 -12.82
CA LEU A 34 2.05 18.00 -12.70
C LEU A 34 2.28 17.39 -14.07
N ILE A 35 3.48 16.91 -14.29
CA ILE A 35 3.91 16.36 -15.58
C ILE A 35 4.52 14.97 -15.35
N ARG A 36 4.16 14.01 -16.20
CA ARG A 36 4.80 12.69 -16.25
C ARG A 36 5.86 12.67 -17.36
N PHE A 37 7.00 12.12 -17.05
CA PHE A 37 8.10 11.89 -17.98
C PHE A 37 8.40 10.40 -18.06
N GLU A 38 8.47 9.89 -19.27
CA GLU A 38 8.84 8.50 -19.55
C GLU A 38 9.93 8.46 -20.60
N TYR A 39 10.89 7.55 -20.38
CA TYR A 39 11.90 7.20 -21.40
C TYR A 39 12.03 5.69 -21.47
N SER A 40 12.06 5.16 -22.71
CA SER A 40 12.19 3.74 -22.98
C SER A 40 13.03 3.52 -24.22
N GLU A 41 14.06 2.67 -24.14
CA GLU A 41 14.93 2.37 -25.28
C GLU A 41 14.21 1.59 -26.38
N ASP A 42 13.16 0.84 -26.03
CA ASP A 42 12.33 0.09 -26.98
C ASP A 42 11.07 0.85 -27.45
N GLY A 43 10.87 2.10 -26.99
CA GLY A 43 9.72 2.93 -27.32
C GLY A 43 8.40 2.46 -26.69
N GLY A 44 8.43 1.50 -25.78
CA GLY A 44 7.25 1.03 -25.07
C GLY A 44 6.97 1.87 -23.82
N PHE A 45 5.71 2.28 -23.61
CA PHE A 45 5.28 3.09 -22.47
C PHE A 45 4.20 2.38 -21.66
N GLU A 46 4.04 2.75 -20.39
CA GLU A 46 3.10 2.07 -19.48
C GLU A 46 1.79 2.85 -19.36
N ASP A 47 0.71 2.27 -19.85
CA ASP A 47 -0.63 2.84 -19.78
C ASP A 47 -1.51 2.19 -18.71
N ARG A 48 -1.09 1.05 -18.13
CA ARG A 48 -1.81 0.40 -17.04
C ARG A 48 -1.70 1.20 -15.75
N ALA A 49 -2.63 0.97 -14.84
CA ALA A 49 -2.44 1.40 -13.45
C ALA A 49 -1.18 0.74 -12.86
N THR A 50 -0.59 1.38 -11.88
CA THR A 50 0.54 0.83 -11.11
C THR A 50 0.19 0.82 -9.64
N GLN A 51 1.01 0.20 -8.80
CA GLN A 51 0.84 0.23 -7.34
C GLN A 51 0.75 1.67 -6.78
N MET A 52 1.30 2.64 -7.51
CA MET A 52 1.35 4.04 -7.06
C MET A 52 0.31 4.93 -7.75
N VAL A 53 0.00 4.66 -9.02
CA VAL A 53 -0.84 5.55 -9.84
C VAL A 53 -1.96 4.78 -10.49
N CYS A 54 -3.20 5.14 -10.15
CA CYS A 54 -4.40 4.51 -10.71
C CYS A 54 -5.15 5.39 -11.73
N ASN A 55 -4.89 6.70 -11.76
CA ASN A 55 -5.65 7.61 -12.61
C ASN A 55 -4.76 8.65 -13.29
N ARG A 56 -4.84 8.73 -14.63
CA ARG A 56 -4.15 9.75 -15.45
C ARG A 56 -5.13 10.54 -16.33
N ASP A 57 -6.44 10.33 -16.14
CA ASP A 57 -7.47 11.11 -16.85
C ASP A 57 -7.70 12.46 -16.17
N PHE A 58 -6.85 13.42 -16.53
CA PHE A 58 -6.94 14.81 -16.14
C PHE A 58 -7.50 15.65 -17.28
N PRO A 59 -8.17 16.78 -17.03
CA PRO A 59 -8.47 17.75 -18.08
C PRO A 59 -7.20 18.24 -18.74
N VAL A 60 -7.20 18.34 -20.06
CA VAL A 60 -6.03 18.82 -20.81
C VAL A 60 -5.70 20.24 -20.37
N PRO A 61 -4.50 20.47 -19.79
CA PRO A 61 -4.11 21.83 -19.39
C PRO A 61 -3.74 22.69 -20.61
N GLU A 62 -3.73 23.99 -20.42
CA GLU A 62 -3.16 24.90 -21.42
C GLU A 62 -1.63 24.81 -21.39
N PHE A 63 -1.02 24.50 -22.54
CA PHE A 63 0.42 24.48 -22.71
C PHE A 63 0.82 24.82 -24.14
N ARG A 64 2.05 25.28 -24.32
CA ARG A 64 2.64 25.58 -25.61
C ARG A 64 3.92 24.76 -25.80
N VAL A 65 4.08 24.19 -26.98
CA VAL A 65 5.27 23.47 -27.40
C VAL A 65 6.00 24.29 -28.46
N SER A 66 7.33 24.46 -28.27
CA SER A 66 8.22 24.97 -29.29
C SER A 66 9.22 23.87 -29.64
N ASP A 67 9.13 23.39 -30.85
CA ASP A 67 9.96 22.31 -31.38
C ASP A 67 11.11 22.88 -32.21
N GLY A 68 12.33 22.79 -31.69
CA GLY A 68 13.56 23.25 -32.34
C GLY A 68 14.28 22.14 -33.13
N GLY A 69 13.65 20.95 -33.27
CA GLY A 69 14.26 19.77 -33.91
C GLY A 69 15.12 18.95 -32.94
N GLU A 70 16.21 19.49 -32.46
CA GLU A 70 17.08 18.81 -31.46
C GLU A 70 16.60 19.03 -30.02
N GLU A 71 15.98 20.18 -29.75
CA GLU A 71 15.48 20.55 -28.44
C GLU A 71 13.95 20.74 -28.44
N LEU A 72 13.33 20.28 -27.37
CA LEU A 72 11.91 20.43 -27.08
C LEU A 72 11.74 21.40 -25.89
N HIS A 73 11.00 22.47 -26.12
CA HIS A 73 10.62 23.41 -25.07
C HIS A 73 9.12 23.35 -24.84
N ILE A 74 8.72 23.15 -23.59
CA ILE A 74 7.30 23.12 -23.19
C ILE A 74 7.08 24.18 -22.13
N TYR A 75 6.03 24.96 -22.32
CA TYR A 75 5.65 26.06 -21.45
C TYR A 75 4.22 25.86 -20.98
N THR A 76 4.03 25.94 -19.66
CA THR A 76 2.73 26.03 -19.03
C THR A 76 2.65 27.35 -18.23
N LYS A 77 1.53 27.58 -17.56
CA LYS A 77 1.43 28.68 -16.58
C LYS A 77 2.45 28.55 -15.44
N ASP A 78 2.78 27.32 -15.06
CA ASP A 78 3.56 27.02 -13.86
C ASP A 78 4.98 26.52 -14.14
N LEU A 79 5.23 26.00 -15.34
CA LEU A 79 6.51 25.35 -15.70
C LEU A 79 7.07 25.79 -17.04
N GLU A 80 8.40 25.83 -17.10
CA GLU A 80 9.20 25.88 -18.32
C GLU A 80 10.11 24.67 -18.35
N ILE A 81 10.01 23.84 -19.41
CA ILE A 81 10.70 22.55 -19.56
C ILE A 81 11.57 22.63 -20.79
N HIS A 82 12.85 22.27 -20.66
CA HIS A 82 13.82 22.12 -21.75
C HIS A 82 14.30 20.68 -21.80
N TYR A 83 14.23 20.04 -22.96
CA TYR A 83 14.55 18.65 -23.13
C TYR A 83 15.24 18.38 -24.50
N ASP A 84 16.37 17.68 -24.46
CA ASP A 84 17.21 17.35 -25.61
C ASP A 84 16.74 16.11 -26.40
N ARG A 85 15.61 15.49 -26.04
CA ARG A 85 15.02 14.30 -26.64
C ARG A 85 15.86 13.02 -26.50
N GLN A 86 16.98 13.08 -25.77
CA GLN A 86 17.84 11.94 -25.51
C GLN A 86 17.44 11.24 -24.20
N LYS A 87 18.16 10.19 -23.83
CA LYS A 87 18.03 9.58 -22.51
C LYS A 87 18.19 10.65 -21.42
N PHE A 88 17.27 10.67 -20.46
CA PHE A 88 17.29 11.68 -19.41
C PHE A 88 18.64 11.80 -18.73
N SER A 89 19.14 13.02 -18.69
CA SER A 89 20.44 13.36 -18.11
C SER A 89 20.38 14.75 -17.45
N PRO A 90 21.30 15.08 -16.53
CA PRO A 90 21.34 16.39 -15.90
C PRO A 90 21.48 17.58 -16.87
N SER A 91 22.16 17.37 -17.99
CA SER A 91 22.31 18.38 -19.05
C SER A 91 21.15 18.39 -20.06
N GLY A 92 20.44 17.25 -20.18
CA GLY A 92 19.42 17.06 -21.22
C GLY A 92 18.01 17.37 -20.78
N LEU A 93 17.72 17.37 -19.48
CA LEU A 93 16.37 17.69 -18.98
C LEU A 93 16.44 18.70 -17.80
N MET A 94 15.90 19.89 -18.06
CA MET A 94 15.80 20.96 -17.08
C MET A 94 14.34 21.43 -16.95
N ILE A 95 13.89 21.66 -15.72
CA ILE A 95 12.56 22.18 -15.41
C ILE A 95 12.68 23.37 -14.50
N ARG A 96 12.07 24.48 -14.88
CA ARG A 96 11.95 25.69 -14.06
C ARG A 96 10.52 25.86 -13.59
N VAL A 97 10.32 26.08 -12.30
CA VAL A 97 9.01 26.39 -11.71
C VAL A 97 8.80 27.91 -11.66
N ALA A 98 7.65 28.36 -12.15
CA ALA A 98 7.31 29.78 -12.20
C ALA A 98 7.17 30.41 -10.80
N GLY A 99 7.45 31.71 -10.72
CA GLY A 99 7.37 32.51 -9.46
C GLY A 99 8.59 32.27 -8.55
N GLY A 100 8.94 33.32 -7.78
CA GLY A 100 10.15 33.31 -6.93
C GLY A 100 11.43 33.68 -7.67
N LYS A 101 12.58 33.51 -7.00
CA LYS A 101 13.89 33.76 -7.62
C LYS A 101 14.22 32.62 -8.58
N ALA A 102 14.50 32.96 -9.83
CA ALA A 102 14.72 32.00 -10.91
C ALA A 102 15.80 30.95 -10.60
N SER A 103 16.87 31.33 -9.88
CA SER A 103 17.98 30.42 -9.52
C SER A 103 17.64 29.39 -8.43
N GLU A 104 16.54 29.56 -7.70
CA GLU A 104 16.17 28.68 -6.56
C GLU A 104 15.16 27.61 -6.97
N ARG A 105 14.54 27.73 -8.14
CA ARG A 105 13.42 26.89 -8.61
C ARG A 105 13.69 26.19 -9.93
N VAL A 106 14.95 25.84 -10.17
CA VAL A 106 15.37 25.04 -11.31
C VAL A 106 15.75 23.64 -10.81
N TRP A 107 15.28 22.63 -11.50
CA TRP A 107 15.64 21.25 -11.30
C TRP A 107 16.23 20.69 -12.58
N HIS A 108 17.31 19.94 -12.47
CA HIS A 108 17.88 19.11 -13.53
C HIS A 108 17.63 17.64 -13.20
N TYR A 109 17.51 16.82 -14.20
CA TYR A 109 17.31 15.39 -13.98
C TYR A 109 18.39 14.82 -13.03
N GLY A 110 17.93 14.14 -11.98
CA GLY A 110 18.81 13.58 -10.96
C GLY A 110 19.14 14.51 -9.78
N ASP A 111 18.73 15.79 -9.84
CA ASP A 111 18.87 16.68 -8.68
C ASP A 111 17.94 16.27 -7.52
N GLU A 112 18.49 16.22 -6.31
CA GLU A 112 17.70 16.03 -5.10
C GLU A 112 16.75 17.20 -4.84
N PRO A 113 15.43 16.97 -4.76
CA PRO A 113 14.45 18.03 -4.59
C PRO A 113 14.51 18.70 -3.21
N LYS A 114 15.15 18.06 -2.21
CA LYS A 114 15.15 18.48 -0.79
C LYS A 114 13.72 18.73 -0.32
N ASP A 115 12.91 17.69 -0.48
CA ASP A 115 11.48 17.73 -0.17
C ASP A 115 11.20 17.78 1.35
N LEU A 116 9.92 17.85 1.69
CA LEU A 116 9.46 17.88 3.09
C LEU A 116 9.35 16.50 3.72
N LEU A 117 9.84 15.49 3.02
CA LEU A 117 9.80 14.07 3.36
C LEU A 117 8.37 13.50 3.40
N GLY A 118 8.31 12.20 3.42
CA GLY A 118 7.10 11.41 3.55
C GLY A 118 7.03 10.76 4.94
N THR A 119 6.84 9.46 4.95
CA THR A 119 6.72 8.66 6.17
C THR A 119 7.70 7.49 6.15
N ALA A 120 7.84 6.81 7.28
CA ALA A 120 8.49 5.52 7.34
C ALA A 120 7.49 4.40 7.10
N ARG A 121 7.93 3.33 6.45
CA ARG A 121 7.13 2.14 6.25
C ARG A 121 6.85 1.40 7.56
N THR A 122 7.87 1.32 8.42
CA THR A 122 7.82 0.64 9.71
C THR A 122 8.78 1.30 10.70
N LEU A 123 8.47 1.13 11.98
CA LEU A 123 9.37 1.49 13.09
C LEU A 123 9.96 0.23 13.77
N ASP A 124 9.73 -0.96 13.20
CA ASP A 124 10.29 -2.19 13.72
C ASP A 124 11.81 -2.09 13.82
N GLU A 125 12.35 -2.49 14.98
CA GLU A 125 13.77 -2.41 15.28
C GLU A 125 14.40 -1.01 15.21
N ALA A 126 13.58 0.04 15.17
CA ALA A 126 14.07 1.41 15.16
C ALA A 126 14.67 1.79 16.51
N ASP A 127 15.92 2.28 16.49
CA ASP A 127 16.61 2.83 17.66
C ASP A 127 17.14 4.23 17.31
N GLY A 128 16.34 5.25 17.60
CA GLY A 128 16.63 6.62 17.25
C GLY A 128 16.03 7.09 15.93
N GLU A 129 16.73 7.99 15.23
CA GLU A 129 16.29 8.57 13.97
C GLU A 129 16.35 7.56 12.83
N ILE A 130 15.29 7.50 12.03
CA ILE A 130 15.20 6.65 10.85
C ILE A 130 15.02 7.48 9.57
N PRO A 131 15.46 6.98 8.41
CA PRO A 131 15.23 7.66 7.15
C PRO A 131 13.73 7.64 6.81
N LEU A 132 13.21 8.80 6.40
CA LEU A 132 11.87 8.93 5.86
C LEU A 132 11.88 8.87 4.34
N SER A 133 10.81 8.37 3.74
CA SER A 133 10.64 8.36 2.29
C SER A 133 10.54 9.78 1.72
N HIS A 134 10.74 9.92 0.40
CA HIS A 134 10.55 11.18 -0.29
C HIS A 134 9.07 11.62 -0.28
N GLY A 135 8.85 12.93 -0.24
CA GLY A 135 7.54 13.56 -0.34
C GLY A 135 7.35 14.30 -1.67
N ILE A 136 6.11 14.66 -1.95
CA ILE A 136 5.71 15.34 -3.20
C ILE A 136 5.81 16.86 -3.14
N MET A 137 6.27 17.43 -2.03
CA MET A 137 6.36 18.88 -1.79
C MET A 137 7.71 19.27 -1.23
N SER A 138 8.16 20.47 -1.54
CA SER A 138 9.39 21.02 -0.98
C SER A 138 9.29 22.53 -0.75
N ARG A 139 10.22 23.08 0.03
CA ARG A 139 10.37 24.54 0.17
C ARG A 139 10.86 25.21 -1.12
N LYS A 140 11.50 24.47 -2.01
CA LYS A 140 11.90 24.96 -3.33
C LYS A 140 10.73 25.04 -4.32
N GLY A 141 9.58 24.44 -3.97
CA GLY A 141 8.35 24.47 -4.75
C GLY A 141 8.23 23.39 -5.80
N PHE A 142 9.08 22.37 -5.75
CA PHE A 142 8.97 21.18 -6.60
C PHE A 142 9.43 19.92 -5.88
N SER A 143 8.95 18.79 -6.35
CA SER A 143 9.44 17.46 -5.98
C SER A 143 9.25 16.47 -7.13
N VAL A 144 9.85 15.30 -7.01
CA VAL A 144 9.82 14.24 -8.01
C VAL A 144 9.36 12.95 -7.36
N LEU A 145 8.40 12.28 -7.99
CA LEU A 145 7.93 10.97 -7.61
C LEU A 145 8.45 9.97 -8.66
N ASP A 146 9.44 9.17 -8.31
CA ASP A 146 9.98 8.13 -9.18
C ASP A 146 9.06 6.89 -9.15
N ALA A 147 8.49 6.55 -10.29
CA ALA A 147 7.64 5.39 -10.50
C ALA A 147 8.31 4.30 -11.36
N SER A 148 9.59 4.46 -11.69
CA SER A 148 10.30 3.57 -12.64
C SER A 148 10.27 2.10 -12.22
N HIS A 149 10.26 1.82 -10.93
CA HIS A 149 10.32 0.47 -10.35
C HIS A 149 8.98 -0.03 -9.81
N THR A 150 7.90 0.75 -9.92
CA THR A 150 6.57 0.31 -9.46
C THR A 150 6.02 -0.78 -10.37
N MET A 151 5.37 -1.79 -9.77
CA MET A 151 4.68 -2.84 -10.53
C MET A 151 3.43 -2.29 -11.22
N ALA A 152 3.08 -2.88 -12.36
CA ALA A 152 1.82 -2.61 -13.02
C ALA A 152 0.69 -3.45 -12.39
N MET A 153 -0.54 -2.95 -12.49
CA MET A 153 -1.73 -3.68 -12.06
C MET A 153 -2.30 -4.46 -13.24
N GLY A 154 -2.47 -5.77 -13.07
CA GLY A 154 -3.17 -6.62 -14.01
C GLY A 154 -4.69 -6.41 -13.98
N GLU A 155 -5.38 -6.89 -15.00
CA GLU A 155 -6.85 -6.84 -15.09
C GLU A 155 -7.54 -7.68 -14.02
N ASP A 156 -6.83 -8.65 -13.46
CA ASP A 156 -7.27 -9.51 -12.36
C ASP A 156 -7.08 -8.88 -10.97
N GLY A 157 -6.46 -7.69 -10.89
CA GLY A 157 -6.14 -7.00 -9.65
C GLY A 157 -4.82 -7.44 -9.00
N MET A 158 -4.07 -8.33 -9.67
CA MET A 158 -2.74 -8.73 -9.22
C MET A 158 -1.67 -7.81 -9.80
N VAL A 159 -0.52 -7.76 -9.14
CA VAL A 159 0.61 -6.96 -9.65
C VAL A 159 1.49 -7.77 -10.59
N GLU A 160 2.01 -7.10 -11.60
CA GLU A 160 2.90 -7.66 -12.61
C GLU A 160 4.17 -6.82 -12.75
N PRO A 161 5.33 -7.45 -12.96
CA PRO A 161 6.54 -6.72 -13.28
C PRO A 161 6.37 -5.91 -14.56
N ARG A 162 6.87 -4.68 -14.55
CA ARG A 162 6.97 -3.89 -15.81
C ARG A 162 8.09 -4.43 -16.66
N GLN A 163 7.87 -4.44 -17.97
CA GLN A 163 8.87 -4.93 -18.93
C GLN A 163 9.87 -3.82 -19.29
N GLY A 164 11.12 -4.22 -19.52
CA GLY A 164 12.19 -3.35 -20.00
C GLY A 164 12.79 -2.44 -18.92
N ASN A 165 13.89 -1.77 -19.30
CA ASN A 165 14.52 -0.75 -18.44
C ASN A 165 13.96 0.61 -18.85
N ARG A 166 13.15 1.20 -18.00
CA ARG A 166 12.39 2.43 -18.27
C ARG A 166 12.58 3.44 -17.16
N ALA A 167 12.67 4.71 -17.52
CA ALA A 167 12.47 5.81 -16.59
C ALA A 167 11.00 6.24 -16.66
N ASP A 168 10.36 6.41 -15.51
CA ASP A 168 8.97 6.88 -15.38
C ASP A 168 8.86 7.66 -14.09
N PHE A 169 8.68 8.96 -14.17
CA PHE A 169 8.57 9.81 -12.99
C PHE A 169 7.56 10.94 -13.19
N TYR A 170 7.07 11.45 -12.08
CA TYR A 170 6.14 12.56 -12.03
C TYR A 170 6.82 13.76 -11.37
N PHE A 171 6.81 14.88 -12.07
CA PHE A 171 7.33 16.15 -11.55
C PHE A 171 6.18 16.99 -11.01
N PHE A 172 6.25 17.36 -9.73
CA PHE A 172 5.29 18.20 -9.02
C PHE A 172 5.87 19.59 -8.85
N GLY A 173 5.45 20.54 -9.66
CA GLY A 173 5.98 21.92 -9.68
C GLY A 173 4.98 22.98 -9.22
N TYR A 174 4.32 22.74 -8.08
CA TYR A 174 3.23 23.57 -7.57
C TYR A 174 3.69 24.87 -6.85
N GLY A 175 4.99 25.10 -6.73
CA GLY A 175 5.47 26.18 -5.87
C GLY A 175 5.08 25.90 -4.42
N HIS A 176 4.42 26.87 -3.77
CA HIS A 176 3.93 26.68 -2.39
C HIS A 176 2.40 26.43 -2.32
N ARG A 177 1.78 26.03 -3.41
CA ARG A 177 0.36 25.64 -3.46
C ARG A 177 0.20 24.19 -2.98
N TYR A 178 0.55 23.93 -1.71
CA TYR A 178 0.62 22.59 -1.14
C TYR A 178 -0.72 21.87 -1.14
N VAL A 179 -1.82 22.56 -0.90
CA VAL A 179 -3.16 21.95 -0.91
C VAL A 179 -3.54 21.47 -2.31
N GLU A 180 -3.26 22.29 -3.34
CA GLU A 180 -3.52 21.92 -4.75
C GLU A 180 -2.64 20.73 -5.16
N CYS A 181 -1.37 20.73 -4.75
CA CYS A 181 -0.46 19.59 -4.95
C CYS A 181 -1.03 18.28 -4.36
N LEU A 182 -1.53 18.32 -3.12
CA LEU A 182 -2.16 17.15 -2.47
C LEU A 182 -3.44 16.72 -3.18
N GLN A 183 -4.27 17.64 -3.62
CA GLN A 183 -5.52 17.34 -4.34
C GLN A 183 -5.22 16.60 -5.64
N ASP A 184 -4.25 17.06 -6.42
CA ASP A 184 -3.86 16.43 -7.68
C ASP A 184 -3.11 15.11 -7.42
N PHE A 185 -2.33 15.01 -6.35
CA PHE A 185 -1.74 13.74 -5.93
C PHE A 185 -2.80 12.68 -5.63
N TYR A 186 -3.82 13.02 -4.82
CA TYR A 186 -4.91 12.08 -4.54
C TYR A 186 -5.78 11.78 -5.76
N ARG A 187 -5.86 12.70 -6.71
CA ARG A 187 -6.49 12.42 -8.00
C ARG A 187 -5.67 11.44 -8.84
N LEU A 188 -4.34 11.53 -8.78
CA LEU A 188 -3.40 10.64 -9.47
C LEU A 188 -3.36 9.23 -8.85
N CYS A 189 -3.22 9.17 -7.52
CA CYS A 189 -2.96 7.94 -6.78
C CYS A 189 -4.23 7.28 -6.22
N GLY A 190 -5.39 7.93 -6.35
CA GLY A 190 -6.64 7.47 -5.77
C GLY A 190 -7.00 8.17 -4.48
N LYS A 191 -8.28 8.14 -4.16
CA LYS A 191 -8.83 8.78 -2.96
C LYS A 191 -8.49 7.96 -1.71
N THR A 192 -8.12 8.62 -0.64
CA THR A 192 -8.08 8.00 0.68
C THR A 192 -9.49 7.56 1.08
N PRO A 193 -9.72 6.29 1.45
CA PRO A 193 -11.02 5.84 1.89
C PRO A 193 -11.44 6.54 3.18
N LEU A 194 -12.74 6.81 3.34
CA LEU A 194 -13.29 7.27 4.61
C LEU A 194 -13.28 6.11 5.60
N LEU A 195 -12.53 6.28 6.67
CA LEU A 195 -12.49 5.29 7.74
C LEU A 195 -13.81 5.28 8.54
N PRO A 196 -14.24 4.12 9.04
CA PRO A 196 -15.38 4.04 9.95
C PRO A 196 -15.15 4.90 11.20
N ARG A 197 -16.23 5.48 11.75
CA ARG A 197 -16.12 6.41 12.87
C ARG A 197 -15.45 5.80 14.11
N TYR A 198 -15.66 4.54 14.37
CA TYR A 198 -15.08 3.85 15.53
C TYR A 198 -13.55 3.80 15.51
N THR A 199 -12.92 3.88 14.34
CA THR A 199 -11.45 3.86 14.20
C THR A 199 -10.78 5.11 14.76
N PHE A 200 -11.54 6.21 14.94
CA PHE A 200 -11.08 7.46 15.58
C PHE A 200 -11.31 7.48 17.08
N GLY A 201 -11.91 6.43 17.64
CA GLY A 201 -12.09 6.27 19.07
C GLY A 201 -10.82 5.74 19.74
N ASN A 202 -10.91 5.50 21.03
CA ASN A 202 -9.84 4.91 21.81
C ASN A 202 -9.84 3.38 21.61
N TRP A 203 -8.66 2.81 21.41
CA TRP A 203 -8.46 1.38 21.23
C TRP A 203 -7.78 0.83 22.47
N TRP A 204 -8.32 -0.25 23.06
CA TRP A 204 -7.61 -0.99 24.06
C TRP A 204 -6.80 -2.10 23.41
N SER A 205 -5.48 -1.98 23.50
CA SER A 205 -4.52 -2.97 23.01
C SER A 205 -3.42 -3.19 24.05
N ARG A 206 -3.17 -4.44 24.39
CA ARG A 206 -2.09 -4.84 25.28
C ARG A 206 -1.63 -6.25 24.95
N TYR A 207 -0.33 -6.45 24.72
CA TYR A 207 0.27 -7.77 24.69
C TYR A 207 0.22 -8.40 26.09
N HIS A 208 -0.80 -9.20 26.33
CA HIS A 208 -1.07 -9.87 27.59
C HIS A 208 -2.01 -11.06 27.35
N LYS A 209 -1.73 -12.19 28.01
CA LYS A 209 -2.55 -13.39 27.95
C LYS A 209 -3.83 -13.21 28.73
N TYR A 210 -4.85 -12.67 28.11
CA TYR A 210 -6.18 -12.57 28.71
C TYR A 210 -6.93 -13.87 28.55
N THR A 211 -7.63 -14.26 29.62
CA THR A 211 -8.79 -15.15 29.49
C THR A 211 -10.03 -14.33 29.15
N GLU A 212 -11.06 -14.97 28.64
CA GLU A 212 -12.38 -14.35 28.39
C GLU A 212 -12.88 -13.60 29.63
N THR A 213 -12.79 -14.24 30.82
CA THR A 213 -13.24 -13.67 32.09
C THR A 213 -12.47 -12.39 32.44
N GLU A 214 -11.13 -12.45 32.39
CA GLU A 214 -10.28 -11.28 32.69
C GLU A 214 -10.52 -10.13 31.71
N TYR A 215 -10.77 -10.44 30.43
CA TYR A 215 -11.07 -9.41 29.43
C TYR A 215 -12.43 -8.76 29.70
N LYS A 216 -13.46 -9.54 30.05
CA LYS A 216 -14.78 -9.02 30.46
C LYS A 216 -14.70 -8.15 31.70
N GLU A 217 -13.99 -8.59 32.75
CA GLU A 217 -13.74 -7.80 33.95
C GLU A 217 -13.02 -6.48 33.66
N LEU A 218 -12.07 -6.49 32.73
CA LEU A 218 -11.36 -5.30 32.28
C LEU A 218 -12.31 -4.31 31.60
N VAL A 219 -13.16 -4.77 30.69
CA VAL A 219 -14.17 -3.95 29.99
C VAL A 219 -15.15 -3.33 30.99
N GLU A 220 -15.72 -4.14 31.91
CA GLU A 220 -16.62 -3.67 32.95
C GLU A 220 -15.96 -2.62 33.84
N ARG A 221 -14.65 -2.77 34.11
CA ARG A 221 -13.91 -1.77 34.88
C ARG A 221 -13.76 -0.45 34.10
N PHE A 222 -13.44 -0.49 32.82
CA PHE A 222 -13.40 0.73 31.98
C PHE A 222 -14.75 1.45 31.98
N GLU A 223 -15.83 0.72 31.84
CA GLU A 223 -17.20 1.29 31.89
C GLU A 223 -17.50 1.93 33.23
N LYS A 224 -17.16 1.25 34.32
CA LYS A 224 -17.37 1.75 35.70
C LYS A 224 -16.53 3.03 35.97
N GLU A 225 -15.32 3.09 35.43
CA GLU A 225 -14.44 4.25 35.61
C GLU A 225 -14.74 5.35 34.56
N GLU A 226 -15.76 5.18 33.73
CA GLU A 226 -16.17 6.09 32.65
C GLU A 226 -15.03 6.38 31.62
N VAL A 227 -14.17 5.38 31.36
CA VAL A 227 -13.10 5.46 30.36
C VAL A 227 -13.60 4.85 29.05
N PRO A 228 -14.00 5.67 28.07
CA PRO A 228 -14.56 5.16 26.84
C PRO A 228 -13.49 4.59 25.92
N PHE A 229 -13.79 3.48 25.26
CA PHE A 229 -13.06 3.01 24.10
C PHE A 229 -14.03 2.43 23.06
N SER A 230 -13.58 2.27 21.83
CA SER A 230 -14.42 1.84 20.69
C SER A 230 -13.99 0.51 20.10
N VAL A 231 -12.73 0.13 20.30
CA VAL A 231 -12.14 -1.09 19.73
C VAL A 231 -11.48 -1.93 20.81
N ALA A 232 -11.95 -3.16 20.92
CA ALA A 232 -11.35 -4.21 21.73
C ALA A 232 -10.35 -5.00 20.87
N VAL A 233 -9.06 -4.85 21.17
CA VAL A 233 -8.01 -5.62 20.53
C VAL A 233 -7.72 -6.86 21.35
N VAL A 234 -7.81 -8.05 20.73
CA VAL A 234 -7.38 -9.30 21.35
C VAL A 234 -6.06 -9.70 20.70
N ASP A 235 -4.99 -9.58 21.48
CA ASP A 235 -3.63 -9.86 21.02
C ASP A 235 -3.38 -11.37 20.90
N MET A 236 -2.23 -11.76 20.40
CA MET A 236 -1.93 -13.08 19.81
C MET A 236 -2.35 -14.31 20.60
N ASP A 237 -2.49 -14.23 21.92
CA ASP A 237 -2.90 -15.39 22.76
C ASP A 237 -4.39 -15.80 22.59
N TRP A 238 -5.15 -15.15 21.69
CA TRP A 238 -6.46 -15.64 21.30
C TRP A 238 -6.38 -16.99 20.59
N HIS A 239 -5.27 -17.27 19.88
CA HIS A 239 -4.97 -18.56 19.24
C HIS A 239 -3.97 -19.40 20.05
N LEU A 240 -3.72 -20.63 19.63
CA LEU A 240 -2.72 -21.50 20.23
C LEU A 240 -1.31 -20.90 20.06
N VAL A 241 -0.61 -20.70 21.17
CA VAL A 241 0.76 -20.15 21.20
C VAL A 241 1.71 -21.14 21.88
N GLU A 242 1.56 -21.38 23.17
CA GLU A 242 2.42 -22.28 23.95
C GLU A 242 2.10 -23.77 23.74
N ASP A 243 0.87 -24.05 23.33
CA ASP A 243 0.39 -25.43 23.09
C ASP A 243 0.73 -25.95 21.68
N VAL A 244 1.46 -25.16 20.87
CA VAL A 244 1.89 -25.59 19.52
C VAL A 244 2.97 -26.67 19.66
N PRO A 245 2.83 -27.86 19.02
CA PRO A 245 3.85 -28.88 19.06
C PRO A 245 5.17 -28.36 18.48
N PRO A 246 6.33 -28.60 19.15
CA PRO A 246 7.62 -28.02 18.74
C PRO A 246 8.06 -28.35 17.30
N VAL A 247 7.55 -29.44 16.72
CA VAL A 247 7.82 -29.83 15.33
C VAL A 247 7.31 -28.80 14.32
N TYR A 248 6.34 -27.97 14.70
CA TYR A 248 5.77 -26.91 13.86
C TYR A 248 6.38 -25.51 14.12
N GLY A 249 7.42 -25.42 14.95
CA GLY A 249 8.07 -24.16 15.27
C GLY A 249 7.38 -23.37 16.38
N SER A 250 7.46 -22.06 16.31
CA SER A 250 6.89 -21.16 17.32
C SER A 250 5.37 -21.00 17.17
N GLY A 251 4.70 -20.55 18.20
CA GLY A 251 3.27 -20.20 18.19
C GLY A 251 2.98 -18.76 17.75
N TRP A 252 3.91 -18.05 17.10
CA TRP A 252 3.65 -16.68 16.62
C TRP A 252 2.52 -16.65 15.58
N THR A 253 2.61 -17.47 14.55
CA THR A 253 1.51 -17.66 13.60
C THR A 253 0.48 -18.61 14.16
N GLY A 254 -0.80 -18.28 14.10
CA GLY A 254 -1.89 -19.17 14.52
C GLY A 254 -3.26 -18.69 14.07
N TYR A 255 -4.15 -19.66 13.83
CA TYR A 255 -5.53 -19.44 13.38
C TYR A 255 -6.56 -20.26 14.15
N THR A 256 -6.12 -21.06 15.12
CA THR A 256 -6.98 -21.93 15.92
C THR A 256 -7.19 -21.30 17.28
N TRP A 257 -8.45 -21.02 17.65
CA TRP A 257 -8.78 -20.45 18.95
C TRP A 257 -8.22 -21.25 20.12
N ASN A 258 -7.62 -20.56 21.07
CA ASN A 258 -7.23 -21.17 22.33
C ASN A 258 -8.44 -21.31 23.25
N LYS A 259 -9.10 -22.46 23.16
CA LYS A 259 -10.33 -22.75 23.93
C LYS A 259 -10.12 -22.80 25.46
N LYS A 260 -8.87 -22.83 25.95
CA LYS A 260 -8.55 -22.68 27.37
C LYS A 260 -8.80 -21.25 27.84
N PHE A 261 -8.49 -20.27 26.99
CA PHE A 261 -8.65 -18.85 27.29
C PHE A 261 -10.00 -18.32 26.84
N PHE A 262 -10.46 -18.74 25.68
CA PHE A 262 -11.72 -18.35 25.06
C PHE A 262 -12.56 -19.59 24.75
N PRO A 263 -13.31 -20.14 25.74
CA PRO A 263 -14.06 -21.39 25.55
C PRO A 263 -15.15 -21.31 24.47
N ASN A 264 -15.78 -20.13 24.34
CA ASN A 264 -16.82 -19.88 23.35
C ASN A 264 -16.60 -18.52 22.65
N PRO A 265 -15.71 -18.44 21.64
CA PRO A 265 -15.39 -17.19 20.99
C PRO A 265 -16.59 -16.42 20.43
N PRO A 266 -17.58 -17.03 19.75
CA PRO A 266 -18.75 -16.30 19.25
C PRO A 266 -19.55 -15.61 20.37
N GLU A 267 -19.71 -16.26 21.54
CA GLU A 267 -20.41 -15.69 22.69
C GLU A 267 -19.61 -14.53 23.31
N PHE A 268 -18.29 -14.66 23.36
CA PHE A 268 -17.41 -13.59 23.82
C PHE A 268 -17.50 -12.36 22.91
N MET A 269 -17.45 -12.54 21.58
CA MET A 269 -17.57 -11.45 20.62
C MET A 269 -18.96 -10.81 20.64
N ASP A 270 -20.02 -11.60 20.73
CA ASP A 270 -21.39 -11.09 20.89
C ASP A 270 -21.55 -10.26 22.17
N TRP A 271 -20.89 -10.68 23.26
CA TRP A 271 -20.87 -9.91 24.50
C TRP A 271 -20.18 -8.55 24.31
N LEU A 272 -19.01 -8.50 23.68
CA LEU A 272 -18.31 -7.24 23.37
C LEU A 272 -19.15 -6.33 22.46
N HIS A 273 -19.80 -6.88 21.46
CA HIS A 273 -20.71 -6.13 20.59
C HIS A 273 -21.89 -5.53 21.33
N LYS A 274 -22.49 -6.26 22.29
CA LYS A 274 -23.58 -5.76 23.15
C LYS A 274 -23.14 -4.59 24.03
N HIS A 275 -21.86 -4.53 24.38
CA HIS A 275 -21.23 -3.40 25.07
C HIS A 275 -20.80 -2.26 24.13
N GLY A 276 -21.00 -2.40 22.83
CA GLY A 276 -20.77 -1.36 21.83
C GLY A 276 -19.36 -1.31 21.25
N TYR A 277 -18.53 -2.32 21.49
CA TYR A 277 -17.15 -2.38 20.99
C TYR A 277 -17.04 -3.08 19.64
N LYS A 278 -16.09 -2.64 18.83
CA LYS A 278 -15.61 -3.35 17.65
C LYS A 278 -14.41 -4.23 18.04
N ILE A 279 -14.25 -5.35 17.35
CA ILE A 279 -13.29 -6.39 17.70
C ILE A 279 -12.29 -6.58 16.59
N THR A 280 -11.00 -6.57 16.94
CA THR A 280 -9.93 -6.98 16.06
C THR A 280 -9.03 -8.01 16.72
N LEU A 281 -8.62 -9.01 15.95
CA LEU A 281 -7.65 -10.00 16.37
C LEU A 281 -6.29 -9.67 15.75
N ASN A 282 -5.24 -9.81 16.56
CA ASN A 282 -3.86 -9.71 16.08
C ASN A 282 -3.47 -11.01 15.35
N VAL A 283 -2.87 -10.91 14.19
CA VAL A 283 -2.39 -12.05 13.40
C VAL A 283 -0.97 -11.84 12.89
N HIS A 284 -0.18 -12.92 12.91
CA HIS A 284 1.19 -12.98 12.40
C HIS A 284 1.28 -14.09 11.35
N PRO A 285 0.94 -13.83 10.07
CA PRO A 285 0.72 -14.89 9.09
C PRO A 285 1.99 -15.49 8.46
N ALA A 286 3.19 -15.03 8.83
CA ALA A 286 4.44 -15.33 8.13
C ALA A 286 4.74 -16.84 7.94
N ASP A 287 4.41 -17.68 8.94
CA ASP A 287 4.68 -19.12 8.89
C ASP A 287 3.64 -19.91 8.08
N GLY A 288 2.65 -19.24 7.52
CA GLY A 288 1.57 -19.88 6.76
C GLY A 288 0.64 -20.72 7.62
N VAL A 289 -0.03 -21.72 7.02
CA VAL A 289 -1.01 -22.57 7.71
C VAL A 289 -0.38 -23.95 7.94
N ARG A 290 -0.21 -24.31 9.20
CA ARG A 290 0.52 -25.52 9.62
C ARG A 290 -0.43 -26.61 10.05
N ALA A 291 0.02 -27.87 10.02
CA ALA A 291 -0.83 -29.06 10.16
C ALA A 291 -1.50 -29.25 11.54
N TYR A 292 -1.17 -28.45 12.54
CA TYR A 292 -1.87 -28.45 13.84
C TYR A 292 -3.13 -27.59 13.84
N GLU A 293 -3.28 -26.69 12.86
CA GLU A 293 -4.42 -25.78 12.77
C GLU A 293 -5.70 -26.53 12.41
N GLU A 294 -6.81 -26.18 13.04
CA GLU A 294 -8.13 -26.79 12.74
C GLU A 294 -8.55 -26.60 11.27
N ALA A 295 -8.17 -25.49 10.66
CA ALA A 295 -8.46 -25.20 9.26
C ALA A 295 -7.50 -25.87 8.27
N TYR A 296 -6.33 -26.38 8.72
CA TYR A 296 -5.28 -26.88 7.84
C TYR A 296 -5.76 -27.89 6.80
N PRO A 297 -6.55 -28.94 7.12
CA PRO A 297 -6.95 -29.91 6.11
C PRO A 297 -7.68 -29.28 4.93
N ARG A 298 -8.59 -28.34 5.18
CA ARG A 298 -9.36 -27.66 4.14
C ARG A 298 -8.48 -26.72 3.31
N VAL A 299 -7.60 -25.97 3.97
CA VAL A 299 -6.65 -25.06 3.33
C VAL A 299 -5.67 -25.85 2.44
N ALA A 300 -5.08 -26.94 2.95
CA ALA A 300 -4.15 -27.79 2.23
C ALA A 300 -4.80 -28.40 0.97
N GLU A 301 -5.98 -28.99 1.11
CA GLU A 301 -6.73 -29.56 -0.02
C GLU A 301 -7.02 -28.51 -1.10
N LYS A 302 -7.50 -27.33 -0.73
CA LYS A 302 -7.72 -26.23 -1.67
C LYS A 302 -6.45 -25.80 -2.38
N MET A 303 -5.32 -25.79 -1.68
CA MET A 303 -4.01 -25.48 -2.27
C MET A 303 -3.39 -26.62 -3.08
N GLY A 304 -3.98 -27.83 -3.02
CA GLY A 304 -3.50 -29.01 -3.73
C GLY A 304 -2.38 -29.75 -3.00
N ILE A 305 -2.28 -29.56 -1.69
CA ILE A 305 -1.36 -30.26 -0.80
C ILE A 305 -2.14 -31.41 -0.14
N ASP A 306 -1.56 -32.62 -0.12
CA ASP A 306 -2.15 -33.74 0.63
C ASP A 306 -2.06 -33.45 2.14
N PRO A 307 -3.18 -33.33 2.86
CA PRO A 307 -3.14 -33.07 4.31
C PRO A 307 -2.36 -34.11 5.11
N ALA A 308 -2.27 -35.34 4.60
CA ALA A 308 -1.50 -36.41 5.25
C ALA A 308 0.02 -36.15 5.22
N SER A 309 0.49 -35.35 4.28
CA SER A 309 1.92 -34.95 4.19
C SER A 309 2.34 -34.06 5.35
N LYS A 310 1.41 -33.32 5.95
CA LYS A 310 1.65 -32.29 6.97
C LYS A 310 2.56 -31.14 6.50
N GLU A 311 2.72 -30.98 5.18
CA GLU A 311 3.44 -29.85 4.59
C GLU A 311 2.71 -28.54 4.89
N PRO A 312 3.39 -27.48 5.38
CA PRO A 312 2.73 -26.22 5.63
C PRO A 312 2.28 -25.54 4.32
N VAL A 313 1.13 -24.90 4.36
CA VAL A 313 0.72 -24.00 3.27
C VAL A 313 1.43 -22.66 3.49
N LEU A 314 2.31 -22.29 2.57
CA LEU A 314 3.09 -21.06 2.67
C LEU A 314 2.20 -19.82 2.54
N PHE A 315 2.55 -18.79 3.28
CA PHE A 315 1.89 -17.48 3.19
C PHE A 315 2.40 -16.73 1.94
N ASP A 316 1.59 -16.67 0.89
CA ASP A 316 1.94 -16.04 -0.39
C ASP A 316 0.80 -15.17 -0.92
N MET A 317 0.82 -13.89 -0.57
CA MET A 317 -0.18 -12.91 -1.04
C MET A 317 -0.02 -12.53 -2.53
N THR A 318 0.93 -13.14 -3.24
CA THR A 318 1.09 -12.99 -4.69
C THR A 318 0.45 -14.16 -5.46
N ASP A 319 -0.06 -15.18 -4.77
CA ASP A 319 -0.81 -16.28 -5.35
C ASP A 319 -2.33 -16.05 -5.22
N PRO A 320 -3.06 -15.77 -6.32
CA PRO A 320 -4.51 -15.53 -6.26
C PRO A 320 -5.28 -16.67 -5.60
N LYS A 321 -4.84 -17.90 -5.81
CA LYS A 321 -5.45 -19.08 -5.20
C LYS A 321 -5.25 -19.13 -3.69
N PHE A 322 -4.06 -18.71 -3.22
CA PHE A 322 -3.79 -18.59 -1.80
C PHE A 322 -4.64 -17.49 -1.17
N ILE A 323 -4.71 -16.31 -1.78
CA ILE A 323 -5.55 -15.20 -1.29
C ILE A 323 -7.00 -15.65 -1.11
N GLU A 324 -7.58 -16.27 -2.14
CA GLU A 324 -8.96 -16.77 -2.08
C GLU A 324 -9.15 -17.80 -0.94
N THR A 325 -8.25 -18.76 -0.85
CA THR A 325 -8.28 -19.82 0.18
C THR A 325 -8.10 -19.23 1.58
N TYR A 326 -7.18 -18.28 1.74
CA TYR A 326 -6.86 -17.62 3.01
C TYR A 326 -8.07 -16.88 3.59
N PHE A 327 -8.77 -16.11 2.76
CA PHE A 327 -9.99 -15.44 3.19
C PHE A 327 -11.14 -16.41 3.45
N GLU A 328 -11.40 -17.36 2.55
CA GLU A 328 -12.55 -18.24 2.64
C GLU A 328 -12.46 -19.26 3.80
N GLU A 329 -11.26 -19.75 4.12
CA GLU A 329 -11.08 -20.80 5.11
C GLU A 329 -10.61 -20.31 6.48
N LEU A 330 -10.04 -19.10 6.56
CA LEU A 330 -9.49 -18.57 7.81
C LEU A 330 -10.23 -17.33 8.30
N HIS A 331 -10.33 -16.27 7.47
CA HIS A 331 -10.85 -15.00 7.92
C HIS A 331 -12.39 -14.94 7.93
N HIS A 332 -13.05 -15.26 6.82
CA HIS A 332 -14.50 -15.16 6.71
C HIS A 332 -15.26 -15.98 7.76
N PRO A 333 -14.86 -17.23 8.10
CA PRO A 333 -15.52 -17.95 9.17
C PRO A 333 -15.48 -17.24 10.53
N MET A 334 -14.34 -16.61 10.86
CA MET A 334 -14.19 -15.85 12.10
C MET A 334 -14.94 -14.51 12.06
N GLU A 335 -15.04 -13.88 10.88
CA GLU A 335 -15.85 -12.68 10.66
C GLU A 335 -17.35 -13.00 10.86
N GLU A 336 -17.82 -14.16 10.37
CA GLU A 336 -19.18 -14.65 10.62
C GLU A 336 -19.43 -14.92 12.12
N GLU A 337 -18.40 -15.31 12.86
CA GLU A 337 -18.44 -15.50 14.32
C GLU A 337 -18.41 -14.17 15.10
N GLY A 338 -17.98 -13.04 14.49
CA GLY A 338 -18.04 -11.72 15.11
C GLY A 338 -16.76 -10.87 15.06
N VAL A 339 -15.71 -11.28 14.39
CA VAL A 339 -14.53 -10.43 14.17
C VAL A 339 -14.90 -9.31 13.20
N ASP A 340 -14.69 -8.05 13.58
CA ASP A 340 -15.05 -6.89 12.75
C ASP A 340 -13.98 -6.54 11.72
N PHE A 341 -12.71 -6.69 12.07
CA PHE A 341 -11.57 -6.43 11.18
C PHE A 341 -10.29 -7.06 11.74
N TRP A 342 -9.18 -6.97 11.01
CA TRP A 342 -7.94 -7.67 11.31
C TRP A 342 -6.78 -6.72 11.54
N TRP A 343 -5.90 -7.06 12.49
CA TRP A 343 -4.62 -6.40 12.71
C TRP A 343 -3.50 -7.35 12.29
N LEU A 344 -2.95 -7.14 11.08
CA LEU A 344 -1.75 -7.83 10.63
C LEU A 344 -0.54 -7.10 11.22
N ASP A 345 0.16 -7.78 12.10
CA ASP A 345 1.29 -7.23 12.82
C ASP A 345 2.61 -7.69 12.21
N TRP A 346 3.67 -6.91 12.43
CA TRP A 346 5.02 -7.13 11.90
C TRP A 346 5.15 -7.10 10.36
N GLN A 347 6.41 -7.21 9.91
CA GLN A 347 6.75 -7.37 8.50
C GLN A 347 6.54 -8.84 8.08
N GLN A 348 5.34 -9.16 7.67
CA GLN A 348 4.96 -10.51 7.27
C GLN A 348 5.25 -10.76 5.80
N GLY A 349 5.57 -12.02 5.46
CA GLY A 349 5.67 -12.46 4.09
C GLY A 349 7.07 -12.29 3.48
N THR A 350 7.74 -13.41 3.30
CA THR A 350 9.01 -13.51 2.58
C THR A 350 8.86 -14.25 1.25
N VAL A 351 7.65 -14.78 0.98
CA VAL A 351 7.36 -15.62 -0.19
C VAL A 351 6.64 -14.80 -1.25
N THR A 352 7.12 -14.86 -2.48
CA THR A 352 6.48 -14.30 -3.67
C THR A 352 6.81 -15.13 -4.90
N LYS A 353 5.84 -15.28 -5.79
CA LYS A 353 6.03 -15.83 -7.15
C LYS A 353 6.26 -14.74 -8.20
N VAL A 354 6.16 -13.47 -7.82
CA VAL A 354 6.32 -12.32 -8.73
C VAL A 354 7.76 -11.80 -8.64
N PRO A 355 8.58 -11.95 -9.68
CA PRO A 355 9.97 -11.50 -9.67
C PRO A 355 10.09 -9.99 -9.43
N GLY A 356 10.98 -9.60 -8.49
CA GLY A 356 11.26 -8.19 -8.18
C GLY A 356 10.19 -7.51 -7.31
N LEU A 357 9.12 -8.19 -6.93
CA LEU A 357 8.16 -7.68 -5.98
C LEU A 357 8.65 -7.90 -4.54
N ASP A 358 8.60 -6.85 -3.75
CA ASP A 358 8.66 -6.99 -2.29
C ASP A 358 7.29 -7.50 -1.78
N PRO A 359 7.21 -8.69 -1.17
CA PRO A 359 5.94 -9.28 -0.72
C PRO A 359 5.15 -8.37 0.22
N LEU A 360 5.82 -7.54 0.98
CA LEU A 360 5.20 -6.62 1.93
C LEU A 360 4.36 -5.52 1.25
N TRP A 361 4.58 -5.26 -0.03
CA TRP A 361 3.72 -4.37 -0.82
C TRP A 361 2.34 -4.95 -1.10
N MET A 362 2.22 -6.27 -1.13
CA MET A 362 0.92 -6.93 -1.31
C MET A 362 0.16 -7.09 0.01
N LEU A 363 0.88 -7.08 1.12
CA LEU A 363 0.31 -7.28 2.44
C LEU A 363 -0.28 -5.98 3.02
N ASN A 364 0.42 -4.87 2.81
CA ASN A 364 0.01 -3.55 3.34
C ASN A 364 -0.89 -2.80 2.31
#